data_528a208682f52746ace1ecc9ec2f4db1
#
_entry.id   528a208682f52746ace1ecc9ec2f4db1
#
_cell.length_a   1.000
_cell.length_b   1.000
_cell.length_c   1.000
_cell.angle_alpha   90.00
_cell.angle_beta   90.00
_cell.angle_gamma   90.00
#
_symmetry.space_group_name_H-M   'P 1'
#
loop_
_entity.id
_entity.type
_entity.pdbx_description
1 polymer ?
#
loop_
_entity_poly.entity_id
_entity_poly.type
_entity_poly.pdbx_seq_one_letter_code
_entity_poly.pdbx_strand_id
1 'polypeptide(L)'
;MRTIAGILIIAGLAMIPSSFSLKRIDYRESRNKNVCKVLKGDVLLYFVFVDNKETAPWTEFDIRTTLDSIATAVKWLRNQAAAAGVPLRIKTDYYIGKEYSTVSRNLTYGTVSKTIEKLGLRKGLEELNTWGDNVAKKVGSAYVMPEKDGIPEIKNPRNKERLVAFLRDDHAVESVALLFFLNNYFRVDISLQVNTFDTNDVEFGIVSYKYPSEIAHNFLHLFGAADLYKTPFRKSERKIRLAKNEFPDDIMQDPYGRSIESMSIGPLTRYLIGWTDSLDPAYADLLTDRTY
;
A
#
# COMPACT_ATOMS: atom_id res chain seq x y z
N MET A 1 -62.77 -41.29 -29.78
CA MET A 1 -61.40 -40.96 -30.21
C MET A 1 -61.19 -39.49 -29.97
N ARG A 2 -60.46 -39.11 -28.93
CA ARG A 2 -60.10 -37.74 -28.58
C ARG A 2 -58.57 -37.60 -28.73
N THR A 3 -58.16 -36.81 -29.70
CA THR A 3 -56.79 -36.46 -29.98
C THR A 3 -56.34 -35.38 -29.01
N ILE A 4 -55.33 -35.68 -28.20
CA ILE A 4 -54.67 -34.72 -27.32
C ILE A 4 -53.45 -34.17 -28.09
N ALA A 5 -53.51 -32.86 -28.41
CA ALA A 5 -52.39 -32.12 -28.96
C ALA A 5 -51.46 -31.69 -27.82
N GLY A 6 -50.24 -32.23 -27.79
CA GLY A 6 -49.20 -31.84 -26.87
C GLY A 6 -48.54 -30.52 -27.32
N ILE A 7 -48.61 -29.51 -26.48
CA ILE A 7 -47.87 -28.23 -26.67
C ILE A 7 -46.46 -28.41 -26.10
N LEU A 8 -45.46 -28.41 -26.99
CA LEU A 8 -44.06 -28.42 -26.62
C LEU A 8 -43.64 -26.96 -26.27
N ILE A 9 -43.47 -26.66 -24.99
CA ILE A 9 -42.90 -25.38 -24.54
C ILE A 9 -41.38 -25.50 -24.57
N ILE A 10 -40.75 -24.93 -25.59
CA ILE A 10 -39.32 -24.75 -25.65
C ILE A 10 -38.97 -23.54 -24.75
N ALA A 11 -38.53 -23.84 -23.51
CA ALA A 11 -37.93 -22.82 -22.64
C ALA A 11 -36.55 -22.46 -23.19
N GLY A 12 -36.45 -21.39 -23.94
CA GLY A 12 -35.19 -20.80 -24.35
C GLY A 12 -34.49 -20.25 -23.12
N LEU A 13 -33.47 -20.97 -22.63
CA LEU A 13 -32.51 -20.40 -21.70
C LEU A 13 -31.76 -19.30 -22.43
N ALA A 14 -32.18 -18.05 -22.21
CA ALA A 14 -31.38 -16.88 -22.54
C ALA A 14 -30.15 -16.93 -21.64
N MET A 15 -29.01 -17.41 -22.18
CA MET A 15 -27.69 -17.15 -21.58
C MET A 15 -27.49 -15.63 -21.58
N ILE A 16 -27.75 -15.01 -20.44
CA ILE A 16 -27.31 -13.63 -20.17
C ILE A 16 -25.77 -13.76 -20.12
N PRO A 17 -25.03 -13.17 -21.07
CA PRO A 17 -23.60 -13.09 -20.94
C PRO A 17 -23.36 -12.22 -19.69
N SER A 18 -22.88 -12.84 -18.62
CA SER A 18 -22.32 -12.10 -17.50
C SER A 18 -21.15 -11.31 -18.08
N SER A 19 -21.42 -10.08 -18.48
CA SER A 19 -20.40 -9.13 -18.87
C SER A 19 -19.50 -8.94 -17.65
N PHE A 20 -18.36 -9.61 -17.64
CA PHE A 20 -17.24 -9.28 -16.78
C PHE A 20 -16.85 -7.83 -17.12
N SER A 21 -17.48 -6.87 -16.47
CA SER A 21 -17.11 -5.48 -16.58
C SER A 21 -15.70 -5.37 -16.03
N LEU A 22 -14.73 -5.20 -16.93
CA LEU A 22 -13.37 -4.82 -16.59
C LEU A 22 -13.46 -3.54 -15.75
N LYS A 23 -13.23 -3.66 -14.46
CA LYS A 23 -13.27 -2.49 -13.58
C LYS A 23 -12.11 -1.58 -13.97
N ARG A 24 -12.42 -0.36 -14.35
CA ARG A 24 -11.45 0.68 -14.63
C ARG A 24 -10.87 1.17 -13.32
N ILE A 25 -9.55 1.22 -13.20
CA ILE A 25 -8.85 1.93 -12.13
C ILE A 25 -8.62 3.36 -12.60
N ASP A 26 -9.04 4.32 -11.81
CA ASP A 26 -8.61 5.73 -11.94
C ASP A 26 -7.76 6.06 -10.71
N TYR A 27 -6.47 6.29 -10.91
CA TYR A 27 -5.52 6.54 -9.81
C TYR A 27 -5.83 7.83 -9.05
N ARG A 28 -6.50 8.81 -9.68
CA ARG A 28 -6.95 10.04 -8.99
C ARG A 28 -8.07 9.74 -7.98
N GLU A 29 -8.99 8.86 -8.36
CA GLU A 29 -10.07 8.44 -7.45
C GLU A 29 -9.52 7.62 -6.29
N SER A 30 -8.55 6.74 -6.55
CA SER A 30 -7.87 5.96 -5.52
C SER A 30 -7.23 6.87 -4.48
N ARG A 31 -6.53 7.93 -4.91
CA ARG A 31 -5.97 8.95 -4.02
C ARG A 31 -7.03 9.56 -3.09
N ASN A 32 -8.20 9.88 -3.61
CA ASN A 32 -9.26 10.53 -2.83
C ASN A 32 -9.92 9.61 -1.79
N LYS A 33 -9.74 8.31 -1.96
CA LYS A 33 -10.30 7.28 -1.08
C LYS A 33 -9.33 6.85 0.04
N ASN A 34 -8.04 7.13 -0.14
CA ASN A 34 -7.03 6.79 0.87
C ASN A 34 -7.05 7.77 2.05
N VAL A 35 -6.68 7.27 3.23
CA VAL A 35 -6.49 8.08 4.45
C VAL A 35 -5.35 9.08 4.26
N CYS A 36 -4.25 8.68 3.62
CA CYS A 36 -3.14 9.54 3.23
C CYS A 36 -3.42 10.18 1.87
N LYS A 37 -4.13 11.31 1.84
CA LYS A 37 -4.58 11.91 0.56
C LYS A 37 -3.52 12.72 -0.18
N VAL A 38 -2.66 13.41 0.55
CA VAL A 38 -1.69 14.36 0.00
C VAL A 38 -0.40 14.29 0.81
N LEU A 39 0.73 14.22 0.13
CA LEU A 39 2.04 14.19 0.77
C LEU A 39 2.56 15.63 1.02
N LYS A 40 1.96 16.30 1.98
CA LYS A 40 2.31 17.66 2.43
C LYS A 40 2.15 17.75 3.94
N GLY A 41 2.73 18.78 4.55
CA GLY A 41 2.58 19.05 5.98
C GLY A 41 3.29 18.04 6.88
N ASP A 42 2.68 17.70 8.00
CA ASP A 42 3.22 16.80 8.99
C ASP A 42 2.71 15.37 8.76
N VAL A 43 3.64 14.47 8.47
CA VAL A 43 3.36 13.07 8.17
C VAL A 43 4.15 12.19 9.12
N LEU A 44 3.51 11.16 9.68
CA LEU A 44 4.16 10.09 10.41
C LEU A 44 4.38 8.89 9.48
N LEU A 45 5.62 8.45 9.32
CA LEU A 45 5.94 7.13 8.85
C LEU A 45 6.08 6.20 10.08
N TYR A 46 5.04 5.42 10.32
CA TYR A 46 5.02 4.43 11.39
C TYR A 46 5.27 3.04 10.83
N PHE A 47 6.19 2.31 11.43
CA PHE A 47 6.53 1.00 10.92
C PHE A 47 6.67 -0.04 12.04
N VAL A 48 6.43 -1.29 11.67
CA VAL A 48 6.40 -2.44 12.58
C VAL A 48 7.29 -3.53 12.01
N PHE A 49 8.24 -4.00 12.81
CA PHE A 49 9.01 -5.19 12.50
C PHE A 49 8.20 -6.44 12.87
N VAL A 50 7.89 -7.27 11.89
CA VAL A 50 7.04 -8.44 12.07
C VAL A 50 7.85 -9.72 11.88
N ASP A 51 7.85 -10.58 12.91
CA ASP A 51 8.37 -11.93 12.80
C ASP A 51 7.33 -12.84 12.15
N ASN A 52 7.78 -13.56 11.15
CA ASN A 52 7.01 -14.53 10.42
C ASN A 52 7.68 -15.91 10.51
N LYS A 53 6.90 -16.97 10.67
CA LYS A 53 7.42 -18.33 10.78
C LYS A 53 8.17 -18.82 9.52
N GLU A 54 7.89 -18.22 8.39
CA GLU A 54 8.44 -18.59 7.08
C GLU A 54 9.62 -17.71 6.65
N THR A 55 10.03 -16.76 7.50
CA THR A 55 11.14 -15.84 7.24
C THR A 55 12.21 -15.98 8.32
N ALA A 56 13.39 -15.40 8.05
CA ALA A 56 14.42 -15.29 9.08
C ALA A 56 13.90 -14.41 10.24
N PRO A 57 14.22 -14.74 11.50
CA PRO A 57 13.91 -13.87 12.62
C PRO A 57 14.68 -12.55 12.49
N TRP A 58 14.10 -11.47 13.03
CA TRP A 58 14.80 -10.19 13.09
C TRP A 58 15.96 -10.25 14.07
N THR A 59 17.15 -9.90 13.59
CA THR A 59 18.29 -9.65 14.44
C THR A 59 18.46 -8.15 14.70
N GLU A 60 19.21 -7.79 15.73
CA GLU A 60 19.50 -6.38 16.00
C GLU A 60 20.23 -5.71 14.82
N PHE A 61 21.11 -6.45 14.14
CA PHE A 61 21.77 -5.97 12.93
C PHE A 61 20.77 -5.68 11.80
N ASP A 62 19.83 -6.59 11.55
CA ASP A 62 18.79 -6.40 10.53
C ASP A 62 17.90 -5.19 10.82
N ILE A 63 17.51 -5.01 12.10
CA ILE A 63 16.73 -3.85 12.52
C ILE A 63 17.53 -2.57 12.29
N ARG A 64 18.76 -2.47 12.74
CA ARG A 64 19.61 -1.29 12.58
C ARG A 64 19.81 -0.92 11.11
N THR A 65 20.18 -1.87 10.26
CA THR A 65 20.39 -1.63 8.83
C THR A 65 19.11 -1.21 8.13
N THR A 66 17.96 -1.71 8.56
CA THR A 66 16.65 -1.29 8.05
C THR A 66 16.34 0.14 8.49
N LEU A 67 16.62 0.51 9.74
CA LEU A 67 16.44 1.88 10.25
C LEU A 67 17.32 2.88 9.47
N ASP A 68 18.57 2.53 9.14
CA ASP A 68 19.45 3.35 8.32
C ASP A 68 18.89 3.55 6.90
N SER A 69 18.32 2.49 6.33
CA SER A 69 17.66 2.57 5.02
C SER A 69 16.42 3.45 5.05
N ILE A 70 15.61 3.36 6.11
CA ILE A 70 14.44 4.23 6.31
C ILE A 70 14.89 5.70 6.46
N ALA A 71 15.92 5.96 7.26
CA ALA A 71 16.45 7.31 7.43
C ALA A 71 16.94 7.90 6.10
N THR A 72 17.61 7.09 5.27
CA THR A 72 18.05 7.47 3.93
C THR A 72 16.86 7.78 3.01
N ALA A 73 15.84 6.92 2.99
CA ALA A 73 14.63 7.13 2.21
C ALA A 73 13.89 8.41 2.63
N VAL A 74 13.73 8.64 3.93
CA VAL A 74 13.07 9.84 4.47
C VAL A 74 13.85 11.10 4.13
N LYS A 75 15.18 11.08 4.24
CA LYS A 75 16.04 12.20 3.85
C LYS A 75 15.87 12.52 2.36
N TRP A 76 15.87 11.50 1.52
CA TRP A 76 15.68 11.66 0.08
C TRP A 76 14.29 12.26 -0.23
N LEU A 77 13.21 11.73 0.36
CA LEU A 77 11.85 12.27 0.18
C LEU A 77 11.75 13.74 0.57
N ARG A 78 12.34 14.14 1.69
CA ARG A 78 12.38 15.55 2.13
C ARG A 78 13.14 16.43 1.14
N ASN A 79 14.26 15.95 0.60
CA ASN A 79 15.04 16.67 -0.39
C ASN A 79 14.25 16.85 -1.70
N GLN A 80 13.53 15.81 -2.16
CA GLN A 80 12.66 15.90 -3.34
C GLN A 80 11.51 16.90 -3.11
N ALA A 81 10.91 16.90 -1.92
CA ALA A 81 9.86 17.86 -1.56
C ALA A 81 10.40 19.30 -1.54
N ALA A 82 11.56 19.51 -0.91
CA ALA A 82 12.21 20.84 -0.86
C ALA A 82 12.54 21.35 -2.27
N ALA A 83 13.08 20.50 -3.14
CA ALA A 83 13.35 20.84 -4.54
C ALA A 83 12.07 21.18 -5.32
N ALA A 84 10.94 20.63 -4.94
CA ALA A 84 9.62 20.93 -5.51
C ALA A 84 8.90 22.11 -4.83
N GLY A 85 9.50 22.75 -3.81
CA GLY A 85 8.88 23.84 -3.05
C GLY A 85 7.70 23.38 -2.18
N VAL A 86 7.64 22.08 -1.81
CA VAL A 86 6.56 21.50 -1.03
C VAL A 86 6.95 21.42 0.44
N PRO A 87 6.17 22.01 1.37
CA PRO A 87 6.41 21.88 2.81
C PRO A 87 6.09 20.44 3.24
N LEU A 88 7.11 19.67 3.59
CA LEU A 88 6.97 18.29 4.04
C LEU A 88 7.87 18.01 5.23
N ARG A 89 7.26 17.58 6.33
CA ARG A 89 7.94 17.07 7.52
C ARG A 89 7.53 15.63 7.75
N ILE A 90 8.48 14.69 7.65
CA ILE A 90 8.23 13.28 7.92
C ILE A 90 8.83 12.97 9.30
N LYS A 91 7.98 12.68 10.26
CA LYS A 91 8.35 12.05 11.52
C LYS A 91 8.44 10.54 11.30
N THR A 92 9.31 9.88 12.04
CA THR A 92 9.43 8.41 12.01
C THR A 92 9.25 7.85 13.41
N ASP A 93 8.45 6.82 13.55
CA ASP A 93 8.34 6.05 14.77
C ASP A 93 8.08 4.58 14.45
N TYR A 94 8.40 3.68 15.38
CA TYR A 94 8.31 2.26 15.12
C TYR A 94 8.00 1.44 16.37
N TYR A 95 7.43 0.27 16.14
CA TYR A 95 7.12 -0.69 17.18
C TYR A 95 7.83 -2.02 16.92
N ILE A 96 8.60 -2.49 17.89
CA ILE A 96 9.30 -3.78 17.88
C ILE A 96 8.84 -4.73 18.99
N GLY A 97 7.68 -4.46 19.60
CA GLY A 97 7.11 -5.27 20.68
C GLY A 97 7.62 -4.88 22.07
N LYS A 98 7.08 -5.58 23.08
CA LYS A 98 7.54 -5.44 24.46
C LYS A 98 8.93 -6.06 24.59
N GLU A 99 9.79 -5.46 25.43
CA GLU A 99 11.13 -5.95 25.69
C GLU A 99 12.02 -6.10 24.42
N TYR A 100 11.83 -5.21 23.45
CA TYR A 100 12.54 -5.24 22.15
C TYR A 100 12.26 -6.47 21.28
N SER A 101 11.21 -7.24 21.59
CA SER A 101 10.75 -8.31 20.73
C SER A 101 9.88 -7.79 19.59
N THR A 102 10.05 -8.38 18.41
CA THR A 102 9.22 -8.10 17.25
C THR A 102 7.77 -8.57 17.44
N VAL A 103 6.85 -8.03 16.64
CA VAL A 103 5.47 -8.54 16.61
C VAL A 103 5.44 -9.86 15.85
N SER A 104 5.14 -10.97 16.55
CA SER A 104 5.00 -12.26 15.88
C SER A 104 3.63 -12.40 15.21
N ARG A 105 3.62 -12.49 13.88
CA ARG A 105 2.41 -12.77 13.09
C ARG A 105 2.73 -13.46 11.78
N ASN A 106 2.20 -14.67 11.61
CA ASN A 106 2.48 -15.45 10.40
C ASN A 106 1.73 -14.89 9.18
N LEU A 107 2.47 -14.76 8.07
CA LEU A 107 1.96 -14.48 6.74
C LEU A 107 2.44 -15.61 5.82
N THR A 108 1.52 -16.35 5.22
CA THR A 108 1.87 -17.49 4.38
C THR A 108 2.12 -17.06 2.93
N TYR A 109 3.04 -17.74 2.25
CA TYR A 109 3.26 -17.54 0.81
C TYR A 109 1.96 -17.69 0.03
N GLY A 110 1.12 -18.66 0.38
CA GLY A 110 -0.17 -18.88 -0.27
C GLY A 110 -1.12 -17.67 -0.17
N THR A 111 -1.06 -16.89 0.90
CA THR A 111 -1.83 -15.63 1.01
C THR A 111 -1.30 -14.60 0.04
N VAL A 112 0.02 -14.45 -0.05
CA VAL A 112 0.65 -13.46 -0.93
C VAL A 112 0.49 -13.85 -2.40
N SER A 113 0.70 -15.11 -2.77
CA SER A 113 0.57 -15.55 -4.17
C SER A 113 -0.81 -15.28 -4.76
N LYS A 114 -1.87 -15.35 -3.95
CA LYS A 114 -3.23 -15.01 -4.39
C LYS A 114 -3.36 -13.57 -4.88
N THR A 115 -2.55 -12.65 -4.40
CA THR A 115 -2.61 -11.23 -4.82
C THR A 115 -2.06 -11.00 -6.22
N ILE A 116 -1.25 -11.91 -6.72
CA ILE A 116 -0.69 -11.86 -8.08
C ILE A 116 -1.47 -12.76 -9.07
N GLU A 117 -2.35 -13.61 -8.57
CA GLU A 117 -3.19 -14.49 -9.38
C GLU A 117 -4.50 -13.80 -9.78
N LYS A 118 -4.88 -13.94 -11.05
CA LYS A 118 -6.08 -13.27 -11.59
C LYS A 118 -7.37 -13.60 -10.84
N LEU A 119 -7.58 -14.87 -10.47
CA LEU A 119 -8.79 -15.32 -9.80
C LEU A 119 -8.73 -15.20 -8.28
N GLY A 120 -7.53 -15.08 -7.72
CA GLY A 120 -7.28 -15.02 -6.28
C GLY A 120 -7.17 -13.60 -5.70
N LEU A 121 -7.01 -12.58 -6.54
CA LEU A 121 -6.66 -11.23 -6.14
C LEU A 121 -7.53 -10.68 -4.99
N ARG A 122 -8.85 -10.68 -5.15
CA ARG A 122 -9.75 -10.14 -4.12
C ARG A 122 -9.61 -10.87 -2.79
N LYS A 123 -9.62 -12.20 -2.82
CA LYS A 123 -9.46 -13.03 -1.63
C LYS A 123 -8.08 -12.83 -0.98
N GLY A 124 -7.02 -12.74 -1.79
CA GLY A 124 -5.67 -12.44 -1.30
C GLY A 124 -5.60 -11.10 -0.58
N LEU A 125 -6.19 -10.06 -1.15
CA LEU A 125 -6.24 -8.73 -0.53
C LEU A 125 -7.06 -8.72 0.77
N GLU A 126 -8.20 -9.40 0.82
CA GLU A 126 -9.02 -9.56 2.04
C GLU A 126 -8.23 -10.29 3.16
N GLU A 127 -7.51 -11.37 2.81
CA GLU A 127 -6.65 -12.10 3.75
C GLU A 127 -5.48 -11.22 4.25
N LEU A 128 -4.83 -10.44 3.37
CA LEU A 128 -3.78 -9.51 3.74
C LEU A 128 -4.33 -8.39 4.64
N ASN A 129 -5.50 -7.85 4.32
CA ASN A 129 -6.14 -6.83 5.13
C ASN A 129 -6.40 -7.34 6.56
N THR A 130 -6.96 -8.54 6.68
CA THR A 130 -7.17 -9.21 7.97
C THR A 130 -5.85 -9.45 8.72
N TRP A 131 -4.80 -9.82 8.00
CA TRP A 131 -3.46 -9.97 8.58
C TRP A 131 -2.94 -8.65 9.13
N GLY A 132 -3.05 -7.55 8.37
CA GLY A 132 -2.67 -6.21 8.81
C GLY A 132 -3.42 -5.75 10.06
N ASP A 133 -4.73 -6.00 10.13
CA ASP A 133 -5.54 -5.72 11.33
C ASP A 133 -5.06 -6.50 12.56
N ASN A 134 -4.67 -7.75 12.36
CA ASN A 134 -4.14 -8.56 13.45
C ASN A 134 -2.76 -8.07 13.93
N VAL A 135 -1.91 -7.55 13.04
CA VAL A 135 -0.65 -6.90 13.43
C VAL A 135 -0.97 -5.62 14.21
N ALA A 136 -1.82 -4.76 13.68
CA ALA A 136 -2.24 -3.51 14.33
C ALA A 136 -2.87 -3.74 15.71
N LYS A 137 -3.68 -4.80 15.87
CA LYS A 137 -4.23 -5.19 17.15
C LYS A 137 -3.15 -5.57 18.17
N LYS A 138 -2.11 -6.28 17.76
CA LYS A 138 -0.98 -6.62 18.64
C LYS A 138 -0.19 -5.39 19.06
N VAL A 139 0.11 -4.51 18.12
CA VAL A 139 0.74 -3.21 18.39
C VAL A 139 -0.13 -2.39 19.35
N GLY A 140 -1.40 -2.23 19.03
CA GLY A 140 -2.34 -1.45 19.84
C GLY A 140 -2.51 -1.95 21.26
N SER A 141 -2.38 -3.27 21.48
CA SER A 141 -2.50 -3.85 22.83
C SER A 141 -1.36 -3.44 23.78
N ALA A 142 -0.27 -2.89 23.27
CA ALA A 142 0.86 -2.42 24.06
C ALA A 142 0.71 -0.97 24.53
N TYR A 143 -0.16 -0.19 23.88
CA TYR A 143 -0.41 1.18 24.29
C TYR A 143 -1.30 1.24 25.53
N VAL A 144 -0.90 2.04 26.50
CA VAL A 144 -1.71 2.40 27.66
C VAL A 144 -2.55 3.60 27.24
N MET A 145 -3.86 3.40 27.15
CA MET A 145 -4.78 4.49 26.79
C MET A 145 -4.99 5.40 27.98
N PRO A 146 -4.90 6.76 27.80
CA PRO A 146 -5.18 7.69 28.87
C PRO A 146 -6.64 7.57 29.33
N GLU A 147 -6.84 7.69 30.64
CA GLU A 147 -8.17 7.90 31.23
C GLU A 147 -8.46 9.39 31.22
N LYS A 148 -9.65 9.76 30.76
CA LYS A 148 -10.18 11.10 30.90
C LYS A 148 -11.42 11.03 31.81
N ASP A 149 -11.36 11.74 32.91
CA ASP A 149 -12.43 11.77 33.91
C ASP A 149 -12.82 10.39 34.50
N GLY A 150 -11.83 9.47 34.61
CA GLY A 150 -12.02 8.12 35.10
C GLY A 150 -12.72 7.17 34.09
N ILE A 151 -12.94 7.63 32.87
CA ILE A 151 -13.51 6.81 31.79
C ILE A 151 -12.39 6.51 30.79
N PRO A 152 -12.09 5.23 30.49
CA PRO A 152 -11.19 4.90 29.42
C PRO A 152 -11.77 5.45 28.10
N GLU A 153 -11.17 6.51 27.57
CA GLU A 153 -11.75 7.23 26.43
C GLU A 153 -11.80 6.36 25.18
N ILE A 154 -10.86 5.45 25.01
CA ILE A 154 -10.79 4.55 23.86
C ILE A 154 -10.24 3.21 24.33
N LYS A 155 -10.90 2.13 23.93
CA LYS A 155 -10.29 0.79 24.04
C LYS A 155 -9.07 0.72 23.15
N ASN A 156 -8.05 -0.01 23.56
CA ASN A 156 -6.82 -0.22 22.80
C ASN A 156 -7.12 -0.44 21.30
N PRO A 157 -6.34 0.15 20.40
CA PRO A 157 -6.52 -0.06 18.97
C PRO A 157 -6.60 -1.54 18.61
N ARG A 158 -7.66 -1.94 17.90
CA ARG A 158 -7.93 -3.35 17.57
C ARG A 158 -7.82 -3.65 16.06
N ASN A 159 -7.61 -2.62 15.27
CA ASN A 159 -7.45 -2.67 13.82
C ASN A 159 -6.60 -1.50 13.34
N LYS A 160 -6.31 -1.46 12.06
CA LYS A 160 -5.49 -0.42 11.43
C LYS A 160 -6.08 0.98 11.58
N GLU A 161 -7.39 1.13 11.39
CA GLU A 161 -8.09 2.43 11.43
C GLU A 161 -7.93 3.07 12.81
N ARG A 162 -8.14 2.29 13.87
CA ARG A 162 -7.99 2.76 15.25
C ARG A 162 -6.54 3.03 15.61
N LEU A 163 -5.60 2.21 15.12
CA LEU A 163 -4.17 2.43 15.32
C LEU A 163 -3.75 3.73 14.65
N VAL A 164 -4.13 3.95 13.39
CA VAL A 164 -3.80 5.18 12.65
C VAL A 164 -4.44 6.40 13.30
N ALA A 165 -5.70 6.32 13.75
CA ALA A 165 -6.34 7.42 14.47
C ALA A 165 -5.60 7.76 15.77
N PHE A 166 -5.25 6.76 16.57
CA PHE A 166 -4.47 6.93 17.79
C PHE A 166 -3.10 7.59 17.51
N LEU A 167 -2.34 7.04 16.54
CA LEU A 167 -1.01 7.55 16.20
C LEU A 167 -1.07 8.99 15.65
N ARG A 168 -2.10 9.30 14.86
CA ARG A 168 -2.30 10.67 14.34
C ARG A 168 -2.48 11.68 15.47
N ASP A 169 -3.29 11.32 16.47
CA ASP A 169 -3.59 12.20 17.61
C ASP A 169 -2.39 12.29 18.55
N ASP A 170 -1.71 11.17 18.84
CA ASP A 170 -0.54 11.10 19.73
C ASP A 170 0.67 11.87 19.17
N HIS A 171 0.90 11.79 17.87
CA HIS A 171 2.00 12.48 17.19
C HIS A 171 1.64 13.88 16.68
N ALA A 172 0.39 14.31 16.80
CA ALA A 172 -0.13 15.56 16.25
C ALA A 172 0.27 15.74 14.77
N VAL A 173 -0.14 14.78 13.92
CA VAL A 173 0.16 14.76 12.48
C VAL A 173 -1.12 14.68 11.63
N GLU A 174 -1.03 15.12 10.39
CA GLU A 174 -2.17 15.08 9.46
C GLU A 174 -2.39 13.69 8.86
N SER A 175 -1.30 12.96 8.62
CA SER A 175 -1.33 11.64 7.96
C SER A 175 -0.38 10.66 8.62
N VAL A 176 -0.77 9.37 8.65
CA VAL A 176 0.06 8.26 9.12
C VAL A 176 0.22 7.25 8.00
N ALA A 177 1.43 7.07 7.52
CA ALA A 177 1.80 6.02 6.58
C ALA A 177 2.25 4.78 7.35
N LEU A 178 1.61 3.64 7.11
CA LEU A 178 1.82 2.40 7.85
C LEU A 178 2.59 1.39 7.01
N LEU A 179 3.80 1.00 7.46
CA LEU A 179 4.62 -0.02 6.82
C LEU A 179 4.89 -1.19 7.76
N PHE A 180 4.70 -2.41 7.28
CA PHE A 180 5.05 -3.64 7.97
C PHE A 180 6.27 -4.28 7.33
N PHE A 181 7.34 -4.43 8.09
CA PHE A 181 8.59 -5.01 7.62
C PHE A 181 8.68 -6.49 7.97
N LEU A 182 8.97 -7.33 6.96
CA LEU A 182 9.25 -8.76 7.10
C LEU A 182 10.74 -9.00 6.79
N ASN A 183 11.41 -9.81 7.59
CA ASN A 183 12.84 -10.07 7.37
C ASN A 183 13.04 -11.20 6.35
N ASN A 184 13.49 -10.86 5.14
CA ASN A 184 13.74 -11.82 4.06
C ASN A 184 12.55 -12.75 3.82
N TYR A 185 11.47 -12.18 3.25
CA TYR A 185 10.23 -12.91 3.00
C TYR A 185 10.45 -14.01 1.98
N PHE A 186 10.39 -15.29 2.43
CA PHE A 186 10.62 -16.47 1.61
C PHE A 186 11.94 -16.41 0.81
N ARG A 187 11.95 -17.10 -0.34
CA ARG A 187 13.03 -17.04 -1.33
C ARG A 187 12.93 -15.85 -2.27
N VAL A 188 11.83 -15.12 -2.20
CA VAL A 188 11.54 -13.94 -3.01
C VAL A 188 11.11 -12.83 -2.06
N ASP A 189 11.82 -11.74 -2.09
CA ASP A 189 11.45 -10.55 -1.34
C ASP A 189 10.15 -9.97 -1.87
N ILE A 190 9.35 -9.41 -0.97
CA ILE A 190 8.07 -8.82 -1.30
C ILE A 190 8.09 -7.35 -0.92
N SER A 191 7.59 -6.57 -1.83
CA SER A 191 7.26 -5.18 -1.58
C SER A 191 5.92 -4.92 -2.24
N LEU A 192 4.88 -4.68 -1.47
CA LEU A 192 3.55 -4.46 -2.00
C LEU A 192 2.74 -3.53 -1.11
N GLN A 193 1.89 -2.76 -1.76
CA GLN A 193 0.84 -1.99 -1.12
C GLN A 193 -0.42 -2.84 -1.04
N VAL A 194 -1.06 -2.85 0.11
CA VAL A 194 -2.36 -3.50 0.31
C VAL A 194 -3.46 -2.44 0.26
N ASN A 195 -4.22 -2.47 -0.82
CA ASN A 195 -5.42 -1.68 -1.01
C ASN A 195 -6.60 -2.64 -1.21
N THR A 196 -7.62 -2.51 -0.38
CA THR A 196 -8.75 -3.43 -0.36
C THR A 196 -9.84 -3.11 -1.36
N PHE A 197 -9.69 -2.08 -2.19
CA PHE A 197 -10.74 -1.49 -3.02
C PHE A 197 -11.96 -0.98 -2.21
N ASP A 198 -11.91 -1.07 -0.89
CA ASP A 198 -12.88 -0.42 -0.03
C ASP A 198 -12.42 1.00 0.28
N THR A 199 -13.35 1.93 0.20
CA THR A 199 -13.08 3.37 0.36
C THR A 199 -12.74 3.77 1.78
N ASN A 200 -12.98 2.89 2.74
CA ASN A 200 -12.85 3.19 4.17
C ASN A 200 -11.69 2.46 4.85
N ASP A 201 -11.02 1.56 4.16
CA ASP A 201 -9.91 0.82 4.72
C ASP A 201 -8.59 1.63 4.69
N VAL A 202 -7.83 1.50 5.76
CA VAL A 202 -6.47 2.04 5.82
C VAL A 202 -5.54 1.17 4.99
N GLU A 203 -4.92 1.77 3.99
CA GLU A 203 -3.86 1.14 3.21
C GLU A 203 -2.59 0.99 4.03
N PHE A 204 -1.81 -0.03 3.72
CA PHE A 204 -0.50 -0.26 4.32
C PHE A 204 0.46 -0.92 3.32
N GLY A 205 1.75 -0.76 3.54
CA GLY A 205 2.78 -1.47 2.78
C GLY A 205 3.30 -2.67 3.55
N ILE A 206 3.64 -3.74 2.83
CA ILE A 206 4.46 -4.84 3.33
C ILE A 206 5.79 -4.76 2.59
N VAL A 207 6.89 -4.66 3.33
CA VAL A 207 8.23 -4.45 2.77
C VAL A 207 9.17 -5.51 3.30
N SER A 208 9.80 -6.27 2.43
CA SER A 208 10.89 -7.18 2.80
C SER A 208 12.23 -6.79 2.18
N TYR A 209 12.21 -6.02 1.10
CA TYR A 209 13.41 -5.38 0.57
C TYR A 209 13.80 -4.18 1.44
N LYS A 210 15.02 -4.21 1.97
CA LYS A 210 15.53 -3.19 2.89
C LYS A 210 16.25 -2.04 2.17
N TYR A 211 16.05 -1.87 0.86
CA TYR A 211 16.67 -0.80 0.09
C TYR A 211 15.93 0.53 0.30
N PRO A 212 16.65 1.65 0.44
CA PRO A 212 16.00 2.96 0.57
C PRO A 212 15.02 3.28 -0.57
N SER A 213 15.35 2.88 -1.80
CA SER A 213 14.49 3.06 -2.98
C SER A 213 13.15 2.33 -2.85
N GLU A 214 13.17 1.08 -2.39
CA GLU A 214 11.95 0.30 -2.16
C GLU A 214 11.08 0.87 -1.03
N ILE A 215 11.73 1.34 0.03
CA ILE A 215 11.02 1.96 1.16
C ILE A 215 10.33 3.25 0.71
N ALA A 216 11.04 4.12 -0.02
CA ALA A 216 10.47 5.36 -0.56
C ALA A 216 9.35 5.09 -1.58
N HIS A 217 9.53 4.11 -2.47
CA HIS A 217 8.53 3.68 -3.45
C HIS A 217 7.22 3.25 -2.75
N ASN A 218 7.31 2.35 -1.78
CA ASN A 218 6.14 1.87 -1.04
C ASN A 218 5.49 2.97 -0.18
N PHE A 219 6.28 3.86 0.38
CA PHE A 219 5.76 5.04 1.07
C PHE A 219 4.93 5.92 0.14
N LEU A 220 5.41 6.18 -1.08
CA LEU A 220 4.70 7.00 -2.05
C LEU A 220 3.39 6.36 -2.54
N HIS A 221 3.32 5.03 -2.64
CA HIS A 221 2.06 4.33 -2.91
C HIS A 221 0.97 4.69 -1.91
N LEU A 222 1.30 4.81 -0.62
CA LEU A 222 0.33 5.17 0.42
C LEU A 222 -0.24 6.58 0.23
N PHE A 223 0.42 7.42 -0.57
CA PHE A 223 -0.06 8.76 -0.96
C PHE A 223 -0.64 8.79 -2.38
N GLY A 224 -0.90 7.64 -2.99
CA GLY A 224 -1.60 7.52 -4.26
C GLY A 224 -0.69 7.46 -5.50
N ALA A 225 0.63 7.37 -5.34
CA ALA A 225 1.52 7.10 -6.45
C ALA A 225 1.20 5.75 -7.11
N ALA A 226 1.32 5.67 -8.42
CA ALA A 226 1.04 4.48 -9.20
C ALA A 226 2.30 3.95 -9.87
N ASP A 227 2.44 2.62 -9.92
CA ASP A 227 3.53 1.97 -10.66
C ASP A 227 3.59 2.43 -12.12
N LEU A 228 4.79 2.67 -12.60
CA LEU A 228 5.06 3.05 -13.98
C LEU A 228 5.60 1.89 -14.84
N TYR A 229 5.78 0.72 -14.26
CA TYR A 229 6.24 -0.51 -14.88
C TYR A 229 5.14 -1.59 -14.90
N LYS A 230 5.47 -2.76 -15.39
CA LYS A 230 4.50 -3.86 -15.53
C LYS A 230 4.17 -4.48 -14.18
N THR A 231 2.90 -4.41 -13.80
CA THR A 231 2.37 -5.01 -12.57
C THR A 231 1.09 -5.81 -12.88
N PRO A 232 0.52 -6.54 -11.91
CA PRO A 232 -0.80 -7.14 -12.07
C PRO A 232 -1.90 -6.14 -12.46
N PHE A 233 -1.74 -4.87 -12.15
CA PHE A 233 -2.72 -3.81 -12.42
C PHE A 233 -2.37 -3.03 -13.70
N ARG A 234 -1.10 -2.76 -13.96
CA ARG A 234 -0.64 -2.05 -15.18
C ARG A 234 -0.08 -3.03 -16.20
N LYS A 235 -0.83 -3.27 -17.29
CA LYS A 235 -0.52 -4.28 -18.30
C LYS A 235 -0.42 -3.74 -19.72
N SER A 236 -0.84 -2.51 -19.95
CA SER A 236 -0.76 -1.90 -21.27
C SER A 236 0.69 -1.62 -21.66
N GLU A 237 1.24 -2.41 -22.56
CA GLU A 237 2.61 -2.24 -23.07
C GLU A 237 2.85 -0.84 -23.68
N ARG A 238 1.82 -0.22 -24.25
CA ARG A 238 1.89 1.15 -24.75
C ARG A 238 2.11 2.14 -23.61
N LYS A 239 1.35 2.02 -22.52
CA LYS A 239 1.47 2.89 -21.35
C LYS A 239 2.78 2.67 -20.61
N ILE A 240 3.23 1.43 -20.48
CA ILE A 240 4.51 1.08 -19.88
C ILE A 240 5.66 1.70 -20.68
N ARG A 241 5.65 1.57 -22.01
CA ARG A 241 6.67 2.20 -22.86
C ARG A 241 6.65 3.71 -22.77
N LEU A 242 5.46 4.34 -22.78
CA LEU A 242 5.33 5.79 -22.61
C LEU A 242 5.95 6.21 -21.26
N ALA A 243 5.55 5.58 -20.16
CA ALA A 243 6.06 5.91 -18.84
C ALA A 243 7.58 5.72 -18.74
N LYS A 244 8.12 4.64 -19.33
CA LYS A 244 9.55 4.36 -19.32
C LYS A 244 10.35 5.38 -20.13
N ASN A 245 9.82 5.87 -21.24
CA ASN A 245 10.49 6.86 -22.09
C ASN A 245 10.45 8.26 -21.46
N GLU A 246 9.30 8.66 -20.92
CA GLU A 246 9.10 9.98 -20.34
C GLU A 246 9.66 10.13 -18.92
N PHE A 247 9.65 9.06 -18.14
CA PHE A 247 10.01 9.07 -16.72
C PHE A 247 10.97 7.92 -16.36
N PRO A 248 12.13 7.78 -17.03
CA PRO A 248 13.03 6.63 -16.85
C PRO A 248 13.60 6.55 -15.43
N ASP A 249 13.77 7.68 -14.76
CA ASP A 249 14.35 7.79 -13.41
C ASP A 249 13.31 8.06 -12.32
N ASP A 250 12.01 8.01 -12.65
CA ASP A 250 10.98 8.13 -11.63
C ASP A 250 11.06 6.95 -10.64
N ILE A 251 10.96 7.25 -9.36
CA ILE A 251 10.98 6.22 -8.29
C ILE A 251 9.85 5.21 -8.43
N MET A 252 8.77 5.55 -9.14
CA MET A 252 7.66 4.64 -9.42
C MET A 252 7.92 3.73 -10.63
N GLN A 253 9.06 3.82 -11.31
CA GLN A 253 9.60 2.69 -12.07
C GLN A 253 10.04 1.58 -11.12
N ASP A 254 10.46 0.42 -11.63
CA ASP A 254 10.97 -0.66 -10.80
C ASP A 254 12.17 -0.17 -9.96
N PRO A 255 12.04 -0.04 -8.63
CA PRO A 255 13.08 0.50 -7.77
C PRO A 255 14.11 -0.56 -7.34
N TYR A 256 13.88 -1.82 -7.68
CA TYR A 256 14.69 -2.92 -7.18
C TYR A 256 16.16 -2.79 -7.57
N GLY A 257 17.03 -2.82 -6.56
CA GLY A 257 18.48 -2.75 -6.75
C GLY A 257 19.02 -1.43 -7.30
N ARG A 258 18.19 -0.39 -7.41
CA ARG A 258 18.61 0.95 -7.87
C ARG A 258 19.02 1.82 -6.69
N SER A 259 20.09 2.62 -6.88
CA SER A 259 20.45 3.66 -5.91
C SER A 259 19.36 4.74 -5.88
N ILE A 260 18.91 5.10 -4.69
CA ILE A 260 17.86 6.12 -4.51
C ILE A 260 18.32 7.50 -5.01
N GLU A 261 19.63 7.78 -5.00
CA GLU A 261 20.24 9.02 -5.47
C GLU A 261 20.09 9.19 -6.99
N SER A 262 19.98 8.09 -7.73
CA SER A 262 19.77 8.13 -9.19
C SER A 262 18.31 8.29 -9.58
N MET A 263 17.39 8.38 -8.60
CA MET A 263 15.95 8.44 -8.84
C MET A 263 15.39 9.83 -8.55
N SER A 264 14.22 10.10 -9.09
CA SER A 264 13.50 11.36 -8.94
C SER A 264 12.01 11.10 -8.71
N ILE A 265 11.27 12.14 -8.33
CA ILE A 265 9.81 12.14 -8.35
C ILE A 265 9.37 12.94 -9.59
N GLY A 266 8.92 12.24 -10.61
CA GLY A 266 8.54 12.84 -11.89
C GLY A 266 7.17 13.53 -11.87
N PRO A 267 6.77 14.20 -12.97
CA PRO A 267 5.56 15.00 -13.04
C PRO A 267 4.26 14.23 -12.72
N LEU A 268 4.12 13.02 -13.23
CA LEU A 268 2.95 12.18 -12.97
C LEU A 268 2.86 11.78 -11.50
N THR A 269 3.97 11.36 -10.91
CA THR A 269 4.05 10.98 -9.50
C THR A 269 3.76 12.19 -8.61
N ARG A 270 4.33 13.37 -8.90
CA ARG A 270 4.02 14.63 -8.19
C ARG A 270 2.54 14.98 -8.23
N TYR A 271 1.90 14.79 -9.38
CA TYR A 271 0.46 15.02 -9.51
C TYR A 271 -0.34 14.05 -8.64
N LEU A 272 -0.02 12.77 -8.67
CA LEU A 272 -0.75 11.74 -7.91
C LEU A 272 -0.60 11.91 -6.39
N ILE A 273 0.59 12.27 -5.91
CA ILE A 273 0.83 12.50 -4.47
C ILE A 273 0.42 13.90 -4.00
N GLY A 274 -0.14 14.72 -4.89
CA GLY A 274 -0.70 16.03 -4.58
C GLY A 274 0.32 17.17 -4.42
N TRP A 275 1.51 17.05 -5.02
CA TRP A 275 2.51 18.13 -5.05
C TRP A 275 2.20 19.18 -6.11
N THR A 276 1.43 18.82 -7.13
CA THR A 276 0.91 19.73 -8.15
C THR A 276 -0.56 19.39 -8.45
N ASP A 277 -1.32 20.40 -8.84
CA ASP A 277 -2.72 20.26 -9.24
C ASP A 277 -2.91 20.14 -10.76
N SER A 278 -1.84 20.35 -11.52
CA SER A 278 -1.84 20.24 -12.98
C SER A 278 -0.98 19.07 -13.46
N LEU A 279 -1.44 18.41 -14.52
CA LEU A 279 -0.72 17.37 -15.24
C LEU A 279 -0.80 17.69 -16.73
N ASP A 280 0.30 17.54 -17.44
CA ASP A 280 0.31 17.65 -18.90
C ASP A 280 -0.71 16.68 -19.50
N PRO A 281 -1.64 17.14 -20.36
CA PRO A 281 -2.64 16.30 -21.02
C PRO A 281 -2.06 15.09 -21.75
N ALA A 282 -0.80 15.16 -22.21
CA ALA A 282 -0.11 14.04 -22.84
C ALA A 282 0.01 12.82 -21.93
N TYR A 283 0.00 13.00 -20.61
CA TYR A 283 0.11 11.94 -19.61
C TYR A 283 -1.23 11.46 -19.05
N ALA A 284 -2.35 12.05 -19.49
CA ALA A 284 -3.70 11.72 -18.97
C ALA A 284 -4.04 10.23 -19.12
N ASP A 285 -3.56 9.58 -20.17
CA ASP A 285 -3.77 8.16 -20.39
C ASP A 285 -3.10 7.26 -19.31
N LEU A 286 -2.02 7.73 -18.68
CA LEU A 286 -1.33 7.04 -17.59
C LEU A 286 -2.10 7.05 -16.26
N LEU A 287 -3.11 7.90 -16.14
CA LEU A 287 -3.95 8.01 -14.93
C LEU A 287 -4.94 6.86 -14.77
N THR A 288 -5.09 6.01 -15.76
CA THR A 288 -6.09 4.93 -15.71
C THR A 288 -5.51 3.62 -16.17
N ASP A 289 -5.99 2.52 -15.57
CA ASP A 289 -5.73 1.17 -16.02
C ASP A 289 -7.01 0.32 -15.98
N ARG A 290 -6.91 -0.95 -16.37
CA ARG A 290 -8.02 -1.89 -16.31
C ARG A 290 -7.62 -3.07 -15.43
N THR A 291 -8.45 -3.38 -14.45
CA THR A 291 -8.38 -4.66 -13.74
C THR A 291 -9.01 -5.77 -14.57
N TYR A 292 -8.67 -6.99 -14.25
CA TYR A 292 -9.37 -8.18 -14.78
C TYR A 292 -10.79 -8.29 -14.28
#